data_02bf24212007b797018dbb02179d9a82
#
_entry.id   02bf24212007b797018dbb02179d9a82
#
_cell.length_a   1.000
_cell.length_b   1.000
_cell.length_c   1.000
_cell.angle_alpha   90.00
_cell.angle_beta   90.00
_cell.angle_gamma   90.00
#
_symmetry.space_group_name_H-M   'P 1'
#
loop_
_entity.id
_entity.type
_entity.pdbx_description
1 polymer ?
#
loop_
_entity_poly.entity_id
_entity_poly.type
_entity_poly.pdbx_seq_one_letter_code
_entity_poly.pdbx_strand_id
1 'polypeptide(L)'
;MNIKKIKKEDLSICLKIYKEGLNSGIASFQEPNITLDEFYEKVDLEKCLTLEVNNKIKGYAFFNKVSNRYVYNGVGEVSIYLSKEIIGKGYGKYLLTELVLLSEKLKFWSLHAMIFPYNLRSIKLHEKCGFKFLGIREKIGKMT
;
A
#
# COMPACT_ATOMS: atom_id res chain seq x y z
N MET A 1 -0.88 -13.46 13.92
CA MET A 1 -0.93 -12.25 13.07
C MET A 1 -1.32 -11.05 13.90
N ASN A 2 -0.64 -9.94 13.70
CA ASN A 2 -0.93 -8.71 14.42
C ASN A 2 -0.80 -7.50 13.47
N ILE A 3 -1.78 -6.60 13.51
CA ILE A 3 -1.80 -5.40 12.67
C ILE A 3 -1.82 -4.19 13.59
N LYS A 4 -0.87 -3.28 13.40
CA LYS A 4 -0.77 -2.08 14.24
C LYS A 4 -0.16 -0.92 13.48
N LYS A 5 -0.30 0.29 14.01
CA LYS A 5 0.30 1.47 13.41
C LYS A 5 1.81 1.33 13.34
N ILE A 6 2.39 1.81 12.24
CA ILE A 6 3.83 1.77 12.03
C ILE A 6 4.53 2.67 13.04
N LYS A 7 5.71 2.27 13.49
CA LYS A 7 6.62 3.10 14.26
C LYS A 7 7.74 3.56 13.34
N LYS A 8 8.35 4.69 13.65
CA LYS A 8 9.45 5.21 12.85
C LYS A 8 10.57 4.18 12.67
N GLU A 9 10.87 3.43 13.71
CA GLU A 9 11.91 2.38 13.68
C GLU A 9 11.58 1.22 12.74
N ASP A 10 10.31 1.06 12.36
CA ASP A 10 9.87 0.00 11.46
C ASP A 10 10.12 0.32 9.98
N LEU A 11 10.46 1.57 9.67
CA LEU A 11 10.58 2.01 8.27
C LEU A 11 11.66 1.27 7.49
N SER A 12 12.76 0.90 8.13
CA SER A 12 13.84 0.19 7.44
C SER A 12 13.38 -1.19 6.94
N ILE A 13 12.62 -1.90 7.75
CA ILE A 13 12.04 -3.20 7.37
C ILE A 13 11.01 -3.02 6.26
N CYS A 14 10.16 -2.00 6.38
CA CYS A 14 9.15 -1.71 5.36
C CYS A 14 9.81 -1.33 4.03
N LEU A 15 10.91 -0.58 4.07
CA LEU A 15 11.65 -0.24 2.86
C LEU A 15 12.19 -1.49 2.17
N LYS A 16 12.66 -2.46 2.93
CA LYS A 16 13.15 -3.73 2.38
C LYS A 16 12.01 -4.47 1.66
N ILE A 17 10.82 -4.51 2.25
CA ILE A 17 9.65 -5.14 1.65
C ILE A 17 9.24 -4.40 0.38
N TYR A 18 9.28 -3.07 0.43
CA TYR A 18 8.97 -2.22 -0.73
C TYR A 18 9.89 -2.53 -1.91
N LYS A 19 11.20 -2.65 -1.64
CA LYS A 19 12.18 -2.96 -2.68
C LYS A 19 11.98 -4.36 -3.27
N GLU A 20 11.52 -5.31 -2.51
CA GLU A 20 11.17 -6.64 -3.03
C GLU A 20 10.08 -6.50 -4.10
N GLY A 21 9.06 -5.69 -3.86
CA GLY A 21 7.99 -5.44 -4.81
C GLY A 21 8.47 -4.69 -6.04
N LEU A 22 9.32 -3.68 -5.86
CA LEU A 22 9.84 -2.90 -6.98
C LEU A 22 10.72 -3.74 -7.91
N ASN A 23 11.51 -4.64 -7.33
CA ASN A 23 12.39 -5.50 -8.12
C ASN A 23 11.60 -6.48 -8.99
N SER A 24 10.34 -6.76 -8.66
CA SER A 24 9.48 -7.59 -9.50
C SER A 24 9.01 -6.85 -10.75
N GLY A 25 9.05 -5.52 -10.75
CA GLY A 25 8.62 -4.70 -11.87
C GLY A 25 7.12 -4.60 -12.07
N ILE A 26 6.33 -5.19 -11.19
CA ILE A 26 4.86 -5.22 -11.36
C ILE A 26 4.09 -4.54 -10.22
N ALA A 27 4.77 -4.08 -9.18
CA ALA A 27 4.10 -3.54 -8.00
C ALA A 27 3.99 -2.02 -7.97
N SER A 28 4.88 -1.30 -8.67
CA SER A 28 4.95 0.15 -8.59
C SER A 28 5.69 0.75 -9.78
N PHE A 29 5.47 2.05 -10.00
CA PHE A 29 6.22 2.85 -10.98
C PHE A 29 7.52 3.44 -10.38
N GLN A 30 7.79 3.21 -9.10
CA GLN A 30 8.94 3.79 -8.40
C GLN A 30 10.25 3.08 -8.75
N GLU A 31 11.36 3.81 -8.60
CA GLU A 31 12.69 3.25 -8.81
C GLU A 31 13.11 2.38 -7.62
N PRO A 32 13.80 1.24 -7.87
CA PRO A 32 14.26 0.36 -6.78
C PRO A 32 15.34 0.95 -5.89
N ASN A 33 16.00 2.03 -6.30
CA ASN A 33 17.11 2.63 -5.55
C ASN A 33 16.68 3.74 -4.59
N ILE A 34 15.42 3.78 -4.22
CA ILE A 34 14.91 4.76 -3.26
C ILE A 34 15.65 4.65 -1.92
N THR A 35 16.00 5.81 -1.34
CA THR A 35 16.68 5.86 -0.04
C THR A 35 15.66 5.80 1.10
N LEU A 36 16.16 5.54 2.32
CA LEU A 36 15.31 5.53 3.50
C LEU A 36 14.65 6.91 3.73
N ASP A 37 15.39 7.98 3.52
CA ASP A 37 14.85 9.34 3.69
C ASP A 37 13.75 9.64 2.68
N GLU A 38 13.93 9.24 1.42
CA GLU A 38 12.91 9.40 0.40
C GLU A 38 11.66 8.56 0.72
N PHE A 39 11.87 7.36 1.24
CA PHE A 39 10.77 6.48 1.66
C PHE A 39 10.00 7.08 2.83
N TYR A 40 10.71 7.63 3.81
CA TYR A 40 10.11 8.29 4.97
C TYR A 40 9.17 9.42 4.54
N GLU A 41 9.57 10.20 3.54
CA GLU A 41 8.75 11.30 3.04
C GLU A 41 7.46 10.84 2.38
N LYS A 42 7.45 9.63 1.83
CA LYS A 42 6.28 9.07 1.14
C LYS A 42 5.26 8.47 2.08
N VAL A 43 5.65 8.10 3.29
CA VAL A 43 4.80 7.37 4.21
C VAL A 43 4.43 8.27 5.39
N ASP A 44 3.14 8.57 5.50
CA ASP A 44 2.61 9.27 6.67
C ASP A 44 2.38 8.24 7.76
N LEU A 45 3.10 8.34 8.87
CA LEU A 45 3.05 7.36 9.95
C LEU A 45 1.64 7.21 10.55
N GLU A 46 0.82 8.27 10.49
CA GLU A 46 -0.55 8.21 10.98
C GLU A 46 -1.48 7.42 10.07
N LYS A 47 -1.07 7.18 8.84
CA LYS A 47 -1.87 6.53 7.79
C LYS A 47 -1.26 5.22 7.32
N CYS A 48 -0.40 4.62 8.13
CA CYS A 48 0.32 3.40 7.76
C CYS A 48 0.16 2.33 8.83
N LEU A 49 -0.15 1.12 8.37
CA LEU A 49 -0.26 -0.06 9.24
C LEU A 49 0.79 -1.10 8.85
N THR A 50 1.30 -1.80 9.85
CA THR A 50 2.19 -2.94 9.63
C THR A 50 1.49 -4.23 9.99
N LEU A 51 1.86 -5.30 9.30
CA LEU A 51 1.39 -6.65 9.54
C LEU A 51 2.55 -7.50 10.08
N GLU A 52 2.37 -8.06 11.26
CA GLU A 52 3.36 -8.95 11.87
C GLU A 52 2.86 -10.39 11.79
N VAL A 53 3.77 -11.28 11.42
CA VAL A 53 3.55 -12.73 11.45
C VAL A 53 4.73 -13.33 12.22
N ASN A 54 4.43 -14.10 13.27
CA ASN A 54 5.45 -14.67 14.15
C ASN A 54 6.39 -13.59 14.72
N ASN A 55 5.81 -12.46 15.13
CA ASN A 55 6.52 -11.33 15.75
C ASN A 55 7.49 -10.60 14.82
N LYS A 56 7.37 -10.80 13.52
CA LYS A 56 8.19 -10.10 12.52
C LYS A 56 7.29 -9.38 11.52
N ILE A 57 7.66 -8.16 11.15
CA ILE A 57 6.93 -7.40 10.14
C ILE A 57 7.13 -8.08 8.79
N LYS A 58 6.02 -8.47 8.16
CA LYS A 58 5.99 -9.14 6.86
C LYS A 58 5.18 -8.39 5.82
N GLY A 59 4.58 -7.27 6.19
CA GLY A 59 3.82 -6.45 5.27
C GLY A 59 3.50 -5.10 5.86
N TYR A 60 3.12 -4.18 5.00
CA TYR A 60 2.62 -2.87 5.42
C TYR A 60 1.70 -2.31 4.36
N ALA A 61 0.85 -1.38 4.77
CA ALA A 61 -0.06 -0.71 3.86
C ALA A 61 -0.30 0.71 4.36
N PHE A 62 -0.48 1.62 3.43
CA PHE A 62 -0.72 3.02 3.79
C PHE A 62 -1.58 3.69 2.71
N PHE A 63 -2.09 4.88 3.04
CA PHE A 63 -2.75 5.70 2.05
C PHE A 63 -2.28 7.14 2.20
N ASN A 64 -2.26 7.86 1.10
CA ASN A 64 -1.92 9.27 1.03
C ASN A 64 -3.01 10.02 0.30
N LYS A 65 -3.12 11.33 0.54
CA LYS A 65 -4.05 12.16 -0.22
C LYS A 65 -3.65 12.14 -1.69
N VAL A 66 -4.65 12.03 -2.58
CA VAL A 66 -4.38 12.09 -4.03
C VAL A 66 -4.06 13.49 -4.50
N SER A 67 -4.48 14.52 -3.72
CA SER A 67 -4.28 15.92 -4.10
C SER A 67 -4.29 16.79 -2.83
N ASN A 68 -3.55 17.91 -2.86
CA ASN A 68 -3.57 18.90 -1.80
C ASN A 68 -4.73 19.89 -1.94
N ARG A 69 -5.55 19.77 -2.98
CA ARG A 69 -6.71 20.63 -3.18
C ARG A 69 -7.78 20.28 -2.16
N TYR A 70 -8.38 21.31 -1.55
CA TYR A 70 -9.38 21.15 -0.49
C TYR A 70 -10.51 20.18 -0.87
N VAL A 71 -11.00 20.27 -2.10
CA VAL A 71 -12.12 19.42 -2.55
C VAL A 71 -11.79 17.93 -2.56
N TYR A 72 -10.51 17.58 -2.50
CA TYR A 72 -10.05 16.16 -2.48
C TYR A 72 -9.47 15.74 -1.14
N ASN A 73 -9.73 16.50 -0.07
CA ASN A 73 -9.17 16.17 1.26
C ASN A 73 -9.53 14.78 1.76
N GLY A 74 -10.67 14.24 1.35
CA GLY A 74 -11.12 12.92 1.80
C GLY A 74 -10.85 11.82 0.79
N VAL A 75 -10.02 12.07 -0.24
CA VAL A 75 -9.68 11.07 -1.25
C VAL A 75 -8.25 10.62 -1.06
N GLY A 76 -8.05 9.32 -0.85
CA GLY A 76 -6.74 8.73 -0.62
C GLY A 76 -6.42 7.67 -1.66
N GLU A 77 -5.12 7.49 -1.89
CA GLU A 77 -4.60 6.42 -2.73
C GLU A 77 -3.89 5.40 -1.83
N VAL A 78 -4.27 4.13 -1.95
CA VAL A 78 -3.72 3.06 -1.10
C VAL A 78 -2.54 2.39 -1.78
N SER A 79 -1.62 1.93 -0.93
CA SER A 79 -0.48 1.10 -1.34
C SER A 79 -0.36 -0.03 -0.33
N ILE A 80 -0.13 -1.25 -0.81
CA ILE A 80 0.04 -2.42 0.05
C ILE A 80 1.19 -3.27 -0.49
N TYR A 81 2.05 -3.69 0.41
CA TYR A 81 3.23 -4.50 0.08
C TYR A 81 3.38 -5.63 1.08
N LEU A 82 3.57 -6.83 0.58
CA LEU A 82 3.76 -8.03 1.40
C LEU A 82 5.10 -8.67 1.07
N SER A 83 5.76 -9.19 2.10
CA SER A 83 6.96 -9.99 1.91
C SER A 83 6.64 -11.23 1.07
N LYS A 84 7.58 -11.64 0.25
CA LYS A 84 7.44 -12.85 -0.59
C LYS A 84 7.03 -14.07 0.22
N GLU A 85 7.45 -14.14 1.47
CA GLU A 85 7.17 -15.30 2.35
C GLU A 85 5.69 -15.48 2.64
N ILE A 86 4.90 -14.42 2.60
CA ILE A 86 3.48 -14.48 3.00
C ILE A 86 2.51 -14.19 1.86
N ILE A 87 3.01 -13.92 0.65
CA ILE A 87 2.14 -13.66 -0.51
C ILE A 87 1.31 -14.91 -0.82
N GLY A 88 0.02 -14.71 -1.09
CA GLY A 88 -0.88 -15.79 -1.44
C GLY A 88 -1.45 -16.58 -0.28
N LYS A 89 -1.18 -16.16 0.96
CA LYS A 89 -1.65 -16.86 2.17
C LYS A 89 -2.84 -16.18 2.85
N GLY A 90 -3.43 -15.18 2.22
CA GLY A 90 -4.63 -14.51 2.73
C GLY A 90 -4.40 -13.35 3.69
N TYR A 91 -3.17 -13.02 4.01
CA TYR A 91 -2.89 -11.94 4.96
C TYR A 91 -3.23 -10.56 4.42
N GLY A 92 -3.09 -10.35 3.12
CA GLY A 92 -3.36 -9.05 2.52
C GLY A 92 -4.77 -8.54 2.74
N LYS A 93 -5.75 -9.46 2.75
CA LYS A 93 -7.15 -9.10 2.98
C LYS A 93 -7.34 -8.47 4.36
N TYR A 94 -6.72 -9.05 5.38
CA TYR A 94 -6.82 -8.50 6.74
C TYR A 94 -6.17 -7.12 6.83
N LEU A 95 -4.99 -6.98 6.25
CA LEU A 95 -4.25 -5.72 6.29
C LEU A 95 -5.01 -4.61 5.56
N LEU A 96 -5.49 -4.89 4.36
CA LEU A 96 -6.21 -3.89 3.57
C LEU A 96 -7.55 -3.52 4.23
N THR A 97 -8.26 -4.49 4.80
CA THR A 97 -9.51 -4.23 5.52
C THR A 97 -9.26 -3.28 6.69
N GLU A 98 -8.22 -3.53 7.48
CA GLU A 98 -7.88 -2.65 8.60
C GLU A 98 -7.48 -1.25 8.13
N LEU A 99 -6.82 -1.16 6.98
CA LEU A 99 -6.45 0.13 6.41
C LEU A 99 -7.70 0.93 6.00
N VAL A 100 -8.68 0.28 5.41
CA VAL A 100 -9.96 0.92 5.07
C VAL A 100 -10.63 1.47 6.32
N LEU A 101 -10.66 0.68 7.39
CA LEU A 101 -11.24 1.13 8.67
C LEU A 101 -10.48 2.33 9.24
N LEU A 102 -9.16 2.33 9.15
CA LEU A 102 -8.36 3.46 9.58
C LEU A 102 -8.68 4.72 8.77
N SER A 103 -8.85 4.58 7.47
CA SER A 103 -9.17 5.72 6.60
C SER A 103 -10.52 6.34 6.97
N GLU A 104 -11.51 5.52 7.29
CA GLU A 104 -12.82 6.01 7.73
C GLU A 104 -12.69 6.78 9.05
N LYS A 105 -11.89 6.26 9.98
CA LYS A 105 -11.63 6.90 11.26
C LYS A 105 -10.97 8.27 11.08
N LEU A 106 -10.12 8.42 10.07
CA LEU A 106 -9.43 9.66 9.74
C LEU A 106 -10.24 10.56 8.80
N LYS A 107 -11.53 10.23 8.59
CA LYS A 107 -12.48 11.05 7.82
C LYS A 107 -12.22 11.07 6.31
N PHE A 108 -11.61 10.03 5.78
CA PHE A 108 -11.53 9.85 4.33
C PHE A 108 -12.83 9.21 3.83
N TRP A 109 -13.35 9.69 2.71
CA TRP A 109 -14.59 9.18 2.14
C TRP A 109 -14.40 8.33 0.89
N SER A 110 -13.20 8.32 0.32
CA SER A 110 -12.93 7.52 -0.86
C SER A 110 -11.48 7.08 -0.88
N LEU A 111 -11.25 5.82 -1.23
CA LEU A 111 -9.91 5.29 -1.44
C LEU A 111 -9.79 4.76 -2.86
N HIS A 112 -8.68 5.05 -3.49
CA HIS A 112 -8.36 4.60 -4.83
C HIS A 112 -7.13 3.72 -4.79
N ALA A 113 -7.05 2.75 -5.71
CA ALA A 113 -5.87 1.93 -5.89
C ALA A 113 -5.51 1.95 -7.37
N MET A 114 -4.23 2.19 -7.65
CA MET A 114 -3.70 2.11 -9.01
C MET A 114 -2.90 0.83 -9.13
N ILE A 115 -3.37 -0.09 -9.95
CA ILE A 115 -2.81 -1.43 -10.07
C ILE A 115 -2.55 -1.72 -11.55
N PHE A 116 -1.37 -2.27 -11.86
CA PHE A 116 -1.10 -2.71 -13.22
C PHE A 116 -2.13 -3.79 -13.64
N PRO A 117 -2.65 -3.74 -14.88
CA PRO A 117 -3.66 -4.72 -15.33
C PRO A 117 -3.21 -6.17 -15.23
N TYR A 118 -1.92 -6.44 -15.31
CA TYR A 118 -1.40 -7.81 -15.24
C TYR A 118 -1.12 -8.27 -13.81
N ASN A 119 -1.31 -7.40 -12.82
CA ASN A 119 -1.16 -7.78 -11.41
C ASN A 119 -2.49 -8.32 -10.87
N LEU A 120 -2.87 -9.51 -11.34
CA LEU A 120 -4.17 -10.11 -11.04
C LEU A 120 -4.37 -10.38 -9.55
N ARG A 121 -3.30 -10.74 -8.85
CA ARG A 121 -3.37 -11.01 -7.41
C ARG A 121 -3.81 -9.78 -6.63
N SER A 122 -3.21 -8.64 -6.95
CA SER A 122 -3.55 -7.38 -6.30
C SER A 122 -4.97 -6.92 -6.65
N ILE A 123 -5.37 -7.07 -7.91
CA ILE A 123 -6.73 -6.73 -8.33
C ILE A 123 -7.75 -7.55 -7.54
N LYS A 124 -7.55 -8.86 -7.44
CA LYS A 124 -8.46 -9.72 -6.69
C LYS A 124 -8.50 -9.37 -5.20
N LEU A 125 -7.34 -9.05 -4.63
CA LEU A 125 -7.26 -8.62 -3.24
C LEU A 125 -8.11 -7.39 -2.99
N HIS A 126 -7.95 -6.37 -3.82
CA HIS A 126 -8.70 -5.12 -3.66
C HIS A 126 -10.20 -5.34 -3.87
N GLU A 127 -10.57 -6.14 -4.85
CA GLU A 127 -11.99 -6.47 -5.07
C GLU A 127 -12.61 -7.16 -3.86
N LYS A 128 -11.89 -8.09 -3.23
CA LYS A 128 -12.36 -8.77 -2.02
C LYS A 128 -12.57 -7.82 -0.85
N CYS A 129 -11.90 -6.68 -0.85
CA CYS A 129 -12.02 -5.67 0.21
C CYS A 129 -13.00 -4.56 -0.16
N GLY A 130 -13.76 -4.73 -1.22
CA GLY A 130 -14.82 -3.79 -1.60
C GLY A 130 -14.44 -2.76 -2.66
N PHE A 131 -13.23 -2.80 -3.18
CA PHE A 131 -12.82 -1.92 -4.27
C PHE A 131 -13.50 -2.34 -5.56
N LYS A 132 -13.92 -1.36 -6.35
CA LYS A 132 -14.57 -1.60 -7.63
C LYS A 132 -13.67 -1.16 -8.77
N PHE A 133 -13.67 -1.95 -9.84
CA PHE A 133 -12.96 -1.60 -11.05
C PHE A 133 -13.63 -0.41 -11.74
N LEU A 134 -12.85 0.64 -12.03
CA LEU A 134 -13.36 1.84 -12.69
C LEU A 134 -12.92 1.95 -14.15
N GLY A 135 -11.79 1.34 -14.50
CA GLY A 135 -11.30 1.38 -15.87
C GLY A 135 -9.79 1.21 -15.94
N ILE A 136 -9.29 1.09 -17.15
CA ILE A 136 -7.86 0.99 -17.41
C ILE A 136 -7.38 2.34 -17.89
N ARG A 137 -6.35 2.90 -17.22
CA ARG A 137 -5.73 4.17 -17.60
C ARG A 137 -4.47 3.85 -18.39
N GLU A 138 -4.55 4.02 -19.69
CA GLU A 138 -3.41 3.76 -20.57
C GLU A 138 -2.39 4.88 -20.46
N LYS A 139 -1.11 4.52 -20.60
CA LYS A 139 0.01 5.46 -20.63
C LYS A 139 0.08 6.39 -19.42
N ILE A 140 -0.42 5.91 -18.27
CA ILE A 140 -0.40 6.71 -17.05
C ILE A 140 1.03 6.87 -16.50
N GLY A 141 1.91 5.94 -16.82
CA GLY A 141 3.32 6.02 -16.45
C GLY A 141 4.15 5.04 -17.25
N LYS A 142 5.45 5.27 -17.26
CA LYS A 142 6.41 4.38 -17.93
C LYS A 142 7.38 3.80 -16.92
N MET A 143 7.66 2.51 -17.08
CA MET A 143 8.74 1.86 -16.32
C MET A 143 10.01 1.89 -17.17
N THR A 144 11.07 2.33 -16.56
CA THR A 144 12.37 2.41 -17.21
C THR A 144 13.27 1.29 -16.75
#